data_aca641d68680e9e0cdb6b46517f82577
#
_entry.id   aca641d68680e9e0cdb6b46517f82577
#
_cell.length_a   1.000
_cell.length_b   1.000
_cell.length_c   1.000
_cell.angle_alpha   90.00
_cell.angle_beta   90.00
_cell.angle_gamma   90.00
#
_symmetry.space_group_name_H-M   'P 1'
#
loop_
_entity.id
_entity.type
_entity.pdbx_description
1 polymer ?
#
loop_
_entity_poly.entity_id
_entity_poly.type
_entity_poly.pdbx_seq_one_letter_code
_entity_poly.pdbx_strand_id
1 'polypeptide(L)'
;MREKEIEWHLHWHVTRLGGVAYKFRSVTHRGVADRIVCLPGGQTWFIELKTKGGRLEPLQRLFAQEMERMGQRYACLWTKEQVDAWAMTL
;
A
#
# COMPACT_ATOMS: atom_id res chain seq x y z
N MET A 1 12.62 -2.27 11.82
CA MET A 1 12.07 -0.99 11.31
C MET A 1 10.62 -0.87 11.70
N ARG A 2 10.23 0.25 12.23
CA ARG A 2 8.84 0.46 12.64
C ARG A 2 7.97 0.83 11.44
N GLU A 3 6.70 0.42 11.49
CA GLU A 3 5.74 0.71 10.43
C GLU A 3 5.67 2.20 10.10
N LYS A 4 5.78 3.05 11.11
CA LYS A 4 5.75 4.51 10.93
C LYS A 4 6.86 5.02 10.02
N GLU A 5 8.03 4.41 10.08
CA GLU A 5 9.15 4.78 9.22
C GLU A 5 8.87 4.40 7.76
N ILE A 6 8.25 3.24 7.54
CA ILE A 6 7.84 2.79 6.21
C ILE A 6 6.74 3.71 5.69
N GLU A 7 5.79 4.07 6.54
CA GLU A 7 4.70 4.99 6.22
C GLU A 7 5.23 6.34 5.75
N TRP A 8 6.19 6.92 6.48
CA TRP A 8 6.80 8.19 6.10
C TRP A 8 7.55 8.08 4.78
N HIS A 9 8.24 6.98 4.56
CA HIS A 9 8.99 6.75 3.33
C HIS A 9 8.06 6.62 2.13
N LEU A 10 6.94 5.91 2.29
CA LEU A 10 5.91 5.83 1.26
C LEU A 10 5.34 7.21 0.95
N HIS A 11 4.99 7.96 2.00
CA HIS A 11 4.43 9.29 1.85
C HIS A 11 5.38 10.23 1.11
N TRP A 12 6.67 10.13 1.42
CA TRP A 12 7.70 10.94 0.76
C TRP A 12 7.74 10.67 -0.74
N HIS A 13 7.77 9.40 -1.16
CA HIS A 13 7.78 9.04 -2.57
C HIS A 13 6.51 9.52 -3.27
N VAL A 14 5.36 9.27 -2.67
CA VAL A 14 4.06 9.63 -3.26
C VAL A 14 3.95 11.14 -3.44
N THR A 15 4.38 11.90 -2.44
CA THR A 15 4.36 13.36 -2.51
C THR A 15 5.27 13.88 -3.63
N ARG A 16 6.45 13.31 -3.76
CA ARG A 16 7.37 13.70 -4.85
C ARG A 16 6.78 13.43 -6.23
N LEU A 17 5.97 12.39 -6.34
CA LEU A 17 5.33 12.03 -7.61
C LEU A 17 4.06 12.84 -7.87
N GLY A 18 3.73 13.77 -6.98
CA GLY A 18 2.55 14.61 -7.12
C GLY A 18 1.25 13.97 -6.66
N GLY A 19 1.34 12.87 -5.92
CA GLY A 19 0.18 12.15 -5.44
C GLY A 19 -0.09 12.36 -3.96
N VAL A 20 -1.06 11.62 -3.45
CA VAL A 20 -1.45 11.63 -2.03
C VAL A 20 -1.65 10.20 -1.55
N ALA A 21 -1.11 9.89 -0.38
CA ALA A 21 -1.33 8.61 0.29
C ALA A 21 -2.32 8.84 1.43
N TYR A 22 -3.53 8.31 1.26
CA TYR A 22 -4.58 8.41 2.28
C TYR A 22 -4.57 7.20 3.18
N LYS A 23 -4.68 7.44 4.48
CA LYS A 23 -4.97 6.38 5.42
C LYS A 23 -6.40 5.94 5.20
N PHE A 24 -6.61 4.63 5.08
CA PHE A 24 -7.95 4.11 4.80
C PHE A 24 -8.32 3.04 5.80
N ARG A 25 -9.58 3.05 6.23
CA ARG A 25 -10.12 2.04 7.11
C ARG A 25 -11.57 1.78 6.70
N SER A 26 -11.82 0.56 6.24
CA SER A 26 -13.19 0.17 5.91
C SER A 26 -13.98 -0.11 7.18
N VAL A 27 -15.21 0.44 7.24
CA VAL A 27 -16.10 0.23 8.37
C VAL A 27 -16.80 -1.14 8.27
N THR A 28 -17.02 -1.63 7.05
CA THR A 28 -17.85 -2.81 6.80
C THR A 28 -17.05 -4.03 6.33
N HIS A 29 -15.84 -3.85 5.79
CA HIS A 29 -15.03 -4.94 5.25
C HIS A 29 -13.70 -5.02 5.96
N ARG A 30 -13.43 -6.17 6.58
CA ARG A 30 -12.15 -6.42 7.23
C ARG A 30 -11.12 -6.86 6.20
N GLY A 31 -9.86 -6.54 6.46
CA GLY A 31 -8.74 -6.97 5.60
C GLY A 31 -8.44 -6.04 4.43
N VAL A 32 -9.20 -4.95 4.27
CA VAL A 32 -8.92 -3.96 3.23
C VAL A 32 -7.56 -3.29 3.52
N ALA A 33 -6.83 -2.96 2.46
CA ALA A 33 -5.53 -2.29 2.58
C ALA A 33 -5.64 -1.00 3.40
N ASP A 34 -4.60 -0.68 4.15
CA ASP A 34 -4.62 0.45 5.08
C ASP A 34 -4.25 1.78 4.43
N ARG A 35 -3.85 1.80 3.18
CA ARG A 35 -3.54 3.02 2.42
C ARG A 35 -4.16 2.97 1.04
N ILE A 36 -4.70 4.10 0.62
CA ILE A 36 -5.09 4.32 -0.77
C ILE A 36 -4.18 5.42 -1.30
N VAL A 37 -3.42 5.11 -2.34
CA VAL A 37 -2.50 6.04 -2.96
C VAL A 37 -3.07 6.48 -4.29
N CYS A 38 -3.25 7.78 -4.44
CA CYS A 38 -3.72 8.37 -5.69
C CYS A 38 -2.57 9.13 -6.34
N LEU A 39 -2.26 8.78 -7.58
CA LEU A 39 -1.17 9.38 -8.35
C LEU A 39 -1.72 10.10 -9.57
N PRO A 40 -1.01 11.14 -10.06
CA PRO A 40 -1.41 11.80 -11.32
C PRO A 40 -1.52 10.79 -12.45
N GLY A 41 -2.40 11.09 -13.41
CA GLY A 41 -2.65 10.18 -14.53
C GLY A 41 -3.67 9.09 -14.20
N GLY A 42 -4.38 9.22 -13.08
CA GLY A 42 -5.46 8.31 -12.74
C GLY A 42 -5.02 6.97 -12.15
N GLN A 43 -3.78 6.87 -11.67
CA GLN A 43 -3.31 5.66 -11.00
C GLN A 43 -3.73 5.66 -9.54
N THR A 44 -4.45 4.61 -9.15
CA THR A 44 -4.86 4.39 -7.76
C THR A 44 -4.30 3.05 -7.30
N TRP A 45 -3.62 3.05 -6.17
CA TRP A 45 -3.02 1.87 -5.57
C TRP A 45 -3.61 1.59 -4.20
N PHE A 46 -3.86 0.33 -3.92
CA PHE A 46 -4.19 -0.15 -2.58
C PHE A 46 -2.89 -0.71 -1.98
N ILE A 47 -2.46 -0.14 -0.87
CA ILE A 47 -1.18 -0.51 -0.27
C ILE A 47 -1.36 -0.94 1.17
N GLU A 48 -0.84 -2.13 1.49
CA GLU A 48 -0.76 -2.63 2.85
C GLU A 48 0.68 -2.47 3.33
N LEU A 49 0.87 -1.81 4.46
CA LEU A 49 2.20 -1.67 5.06
C LEU A 49 2.33 -2.65 6.23
N LYS A 50 3.45 -3.35 6.27
CA LYS A 50 3.78 -4.29 7.33
C LYS A 50 5.19 -4.01 7.82
N THR A 51 5.49 -4.41 9.05
CA THR A 51 6.85 -4.37 9.55
C THR A 51 7.56 -5.68 9.20
N LYS A 52 8.88 -5.64 9.24
CA LYS A 52 9.71 -6.83 9.02
C LYS A 52 9.27 -7.94 9.97
N GLY A 53 9.00 -9.12 9.41
CA GLY A 53 8.49 -10.27 10.17
C GLY A 53 6.98 -10.32 10.30
N GLY A 54 6.29 -9.23 9.96
CA GLY A 54 4.84 -9.21 9.93
C GLY A 54 4.29 -10.01 8.76
N ARG A 55 3.09 -10.54 8.93
CA ARG A 55 2.43 -11.34 7.88
C ARG A 55 1.05 -10.78 7.61
N LEU A 56 0.60 -11.00 6.38
CA LEU A 56 -0.79 -10.69 6.05
C LEU A 56 -1.72 -11.62 6.82
N GLU A 57 -2.72 -11.03 7.47
CA GLU A 57 -3.80 -11.78 8.08
C GLU A 57 -4.61 -12.47 6.98
N PRO A 58 -5.36 -13.56 7.29
CA PRO A 58 -6.14 -14.27 6.27
C PRO A 58 -7.06 -13.36 5.45
N LEU A 59 -7.76 -12.43 6.08
CA LEU A 59 -8.65 -11.51 5.37
C LEU A 59 -7.88 -10.48 4.54
N GLN A 60 -6.68 -10.09 4.98
CA GLN A 60 -5.82 -9.20 4.20
C GLN A 60 -5.29 -9.92 2.95
N ARG A 61 -4.99 -11.21 3.07
CA ARG A 61 -4.57 -12.05 1.95
C ARG A 61 -5.69 -12.20 0.94
N LEU A 62 -6.91 -12.42 1.44
CA LEU A 62 -8.08 -12.53 0.58
C LEU A 62 -8.31 -11.22 -0.19
N PHE A 63 -8.19 -10.08 0.48
CA PHE A 63 -8.32 -8.77 -0.17
C PHE A 63 -7.29 -8.63 -1.30
N ALA A 64 -6.02 -8.96 -1.03
CA ALA A 64 -4.97 -8.89 -2.03
C ALA A 64 -5.28 -9.75 -3.26
N GLN A 65 -5.76 -10.97 -3.03
CA GLN A 65 -6.15 -11.89 -4.10
C GLN A 65 -7.31 -11.33 -4.92
N GLU A 66 -8.29 -10.71 -4.26
CA GLU A 66 -9.43 -10.10 -4.96
C GLU A 66 -9.03 -8.89 -5.79
N MET A 67 -8.11 -8.09 -5.28
CA MET A 67 -7.57 -6.96 -6.06
C MET A 67 -6.86 -7.46 -7.31
N GLU A 68 -6.02 -8.49 -7.16
CA GLU A 68 -5.32 -9.10 -8.28
C GLU A 68 -6.28 -9.69 -9.30
N ARG A 69 -7.29 -10.42 -8.83
CA ARG A 69 -8.30 -11.01 -9.70
C ARG A 69 -9.01 -9.96 -10.55
N MET A 70 -9.27 -8.79 -9.98
CA MET A 70 -9.98 -7.70 -10.67
C MET A 70 -9.04 -6.77 -11.44
N GLY A 71 -7.74 -7.07 -11.47
CA GLY A 71 -6.77 -6.22 -12.16
C GLY A 71 -6.54 -4.88 -11.49
N GLN A 72 -6.84 -4.77 -10.20
CA GLN A 72 -6.58 -3.56 -9.44
C GLN A 72 -5.12 -3.50 -9.00
N ARG A 73 -4.61 -2.27 -8.82
CA ARG A 73 -3.23 -2.07 -8.36
C ARG A 73 -3.15 -2.27 -6.86
N TYR A 74 -2.34 -3.22 -6.45
CA TYR A 74 -2.15 -3.58 -5.05
C TYR A 74 -0.69 -3.86 -4.77
N ALA A 75 -0.21 -3.48 -3.60
CA ALA A 75 1.12 -3.84 -3.13
C ALA A 75 1.11 -4.00 -1.62
N CYS A 76 1.90 -4.97 -1.14
CA CYS A 76 2.19 -5.11 0.28
C CYS A 76 3.68 -4.85 0.46
N LEU A 77 4.03 -3.90 1.33
CA LEU A 77 5.39 -3.41 1.46
C LEU A 77 5.84 -3.51 2.91
N TRP A 78 6.99 -4.16 3.11
CA TRP A 78 7.56 -4.43 4.44
C TRP A 78 8.75 -3.55 4.78
N THR A 79 9.46 -3.03 3.76
CA THR A 79 10.72 -2.33 3.97
C THR A 79 10.79 -1.08 3.11
N LYS A 80 11.69 -0.16 3.47
CA LYS A 80 11.95 1.04 2.66
C LYS A 80 12.44 0.66 1.26
N GLU A 81 13.25 -0.38 1.17
CA GLU A 81 13.79 -0.86 -0.10
C GLU A 81 12.66 -1.36 -1.01
N GLN A 82 11.65 -2.00 -0.43
CA GLN A 82 10.47 -2.43 -1.20
C GLN A 82 9.64 -1.23 -1.65
N VAL A 83 9.53 -0.20 -0.81
CA VAL A 83 8.86 1.04 -1.20
C VAL A 83 9.59 1.70 -2.37
N ASP A 84 10.93 1.77 -2.29
CA ASP A 84 11.74 2.32 -3.38
C ASP A 84 11.52 1.54 -4.69
N ALA A 85 11.56 0.22 -4.62
CA ALA A 85 11.35 -0.63 -5.78
C ALA A 85 9.95 -0.43 -6.36
N TRP A 86 8.93 -0.36 -5.52
CA TRP A 86 7.56 -0.08 -5.96
C TRP A 86 7.48 1.27 -6.67
N ALA A 87 8.07 2.31 -6.09
CA ALA A 87 8.04 3.65 -6.67
C ALA A 87 8.70 3.70 -8.04
N MET A 88 9.72 2.87 -8.26
CA MET A 88 10.41 2.81 -9.56
C MET A 88 9.58 2.14 -10.65
N THR A 89 8.52 1.42 -10.30
CA THR A 89 7.63 0.80 -11.30
C THR A 89 6.55 1.74 -11.82
N LEU A 90 6.45 2.92 -11.22
CA LEU A 90 5.37 3.87 -11.54
C LEU A 90 5.66 4.73 -12.77
#